data_b2415b0912c897273567148987ef770e
#
_entry.id   b2415b0912c897273567148987ef770e
#
_cell.length_a   1.000
_cell.length_b   1.000
_cell.length_c   1.000
_cell.angle_alpha   90.00
_cell.angle_beta   90.00
_cell.angle_gamma   90.00
#
_symmetry.space_group_name_H-M   'P 1'
#
loop_
_entity.id
_entity.type
_entity.pdbx_description
1 polymer ?
#
loop_
_entity_poly.entity_id
_entity_poly.type
_entity_poly.pdbx_seq_one_letter_code
_entity_poly.pdbx_strand_id
1 'polypeptide(L)'
;MYEKYTKSRLLFMLLFGIGLMLLFCRMLKPDQIFQTKENYEQAFHIEKTIVTSTSEVPKLKPYILEKEEAAFLGADEYEILCRIVQAEAGGEDAAGKEMVAEVILNRVSSPKFPDTVAGVVFQESGGQYQFSPVGDGRYNSVSISGQTKEAVLAALQDGDVTNGALYFVAAGKTTPEKRDWFENKLTFLTEHGGHRFYK
;
A
#
# COMPACT_ATOMS: atom_id res chain seq x y z
N MET A 1 -29.25 -32.92 32.09
CA MET A 1 -28.00 -32.88 32.87
C MET A 1 -26.80 -32.36 32.06
N TYR A 2 -26.81 -32.35 30.75
CA TYR A 2 -25.71 -31.93 29.86
C TYR A 2 -25.57 -30.41 29.72
N GLU A 3 -26.65 -29.66 29.79
CA GLU A 3 -26.65 -28.17 29.61
C GLU A 3 -25.99 -27.39 30.76
N LYS A 4 -25.98 -27.93 31.95
CA LYS A 4 -25.40 -27.28 33.14
C LYS A 4 -23.85 -27.30 33.10
N TYR A 5 -23.26 -28.30 32.43
CA TYR A 5 -21.81 -28.46 32.28
C TYR A 5 -21.21 -27.56 31.20
N THR A 6 -21.97 -27.24 30.16
CA THR A 6 -21.52 -26.37 29.07
C THR A 6 -21.43 -24.91 29.49
N LYS A 7 -22.42 -24.42 30.25
CA LYS A 7 -22.42 -23.03 30.77
C LYS A 7 -21.29 -22.78 31.78
N SER A 8 -20.99 -23.77 32.65
CA SER A 8 -19.88 -23.68 33.59
C SER A 8 -18.52 -23.67 32.89
N ARG A 9 -18.31 -24.45 31.84
CA ARG A 9 -17.08 -24.46 31.06
C ARG A 9 -16.89 -23.16 30.27
N LEU A 10 -17.96 -22.59 29.69
CA LEU A 10 -17.91 -21.29 29.01
C LEU A 10 -17.55 -20.17 29.98
N LEU A 11 -18.15 -20.15 31.17
CA LEU A 11 -17.86 -19.17 32.20
C LEU A 11 -16.40 -19.27 32.69
N PHE A 12 -15.88 -20.51 32.83
CA PHE A 12 -14.50 -20.73 33.24
C PHE A 12 -13.49 -20.27 32.17
N MET A 13 -13.76 -20.53 30.87
CA MET A 13 -12.94 -20.04 29.77
C MET A 13 -12.96 -18.51 29.67
N LEU A 14 -14.10 -17.88 29.89
CA LEU A 14 -14.25 -16.43 29.88
C LEU A 14 -13.48 -15.76 31.04
N LEU A 15 -13.57 -16.30 32.24
CA LEU A 15 -12.83 -15.83 33.41
C LEU A 15 -11.32 -16.07 33.29
N PHE A 16 -10.92 -17.19 32.69
CA PHE A 16 -9.51 -17.50 32.43
C PHE A 16 -8.93 -16.58 31.36
N GLY A 17 -9.69 -16.26 30.29
CA GLY A 17 -9.30 -15.30 29.25
C GLY A 17 -9.14 -13.88 29.80
N ILE A 18 -10.06 -13.42 30.66
CA ILE A 18 -9.98 -12.12 31.34
C ILE A 18 -8.78 -12.07 32.30
N GLY A 19 -8.53 -13.14 33.03
CA GLY A 19 -7.37 -13.26 33.92
C GLY A 19 -6.04 -13.17 33.17
N LEU A 20 -5.93 -13.84 32.00
CA LEU A 20 -4.75 -13.80 31.15
C LEU A 20 -4.53 -12.40 30.55
N MET A 21 -5.61 -11.73 30.14
CA MET A 21 -5.57 -10.37 29.62
C MET A 21 -5.13 -9.34 30.66
N LEU A 22 -5.60 -9.50 31.91
CA LEU A 22 -5.19 -8.64 33.03
C LEU A 22 -3.73 -8.89 33.43
N LEU A 23 -3.24 -10.11 33.34
CA LEU A 23 -1.83 -10.44 33.57
C LEU A 23 -0.94 -9.86 32.46
N PHE A 24 -1.39 -9.90 31.22
CA PHE A 24 -0.68 -9.29 30.09
C PHE A 24 -0.64 -7.76 30.19
N CYS A 25 -1.75 -7.10 30.58
CA CYS A 25 -1.76 -5.67 30.85
C CYS A 25 -0.86 -5.26 32.03
N ARG A 26 -0.66 -6.14 33.02
CA ARG A 26 0.25 -5.88 34.14
C ARG A 26 1.73 -6.08 33.79
N MET A 27 2.03 -6.85 32.74
CA MET A 27 3.40 -7.01 32.22
C MET A 27 3.85 -5.84 31.35
N LEU A 28 2.92 -5.08 30.77
CA LEU A 28 3.22 -3.83 30.07
C LEU A 28 3.40 -2.71 31.12
N LYS A 29 4.62 -2.55 31.62
CA LYS A 29 4.92 -1.44 32.54
C LYS A 29 4.73 -0.11 31.79
N PRO A 30 3.94 0.86 32.33
CA PRO A 30 3.71 2.16 31.69
C PRO A 30 4.99 2.95 31.43
N ASP A 31 6.02 2.72 32.22
CA ASP A 31 7.34 3.32 32.14
C ASP A 31 8.11 2.94 30.87
N GLN A 32 7.87 1.77 30.29
CA GLN A 32 8.51 1.36 29.03
C GLN A 32 7.91 2.07 27.80
N ILE A 33 6.63 2.41 27.85
CA ILE A 33 5.95 3.17 26.78
C ILE A 33 6.38 4.64 26.81
N PHE A 34 6.61 5.20 28.00
CA PHE A 34 7.09 6.57 28.17
C PHE A 34 8.55 6.73 27.73
N GLN A 35 9.40 5.77 28.04
CA GLN A 35 10.82 5.77 27.63
C GLN A 35 10.99 5.70 26.11
N THR A 36 10.14 4.94 25.42
CA THR A 36 10.16 4.87 23.95
C THR A 36 9.75 6.20 23.30
N LYS A 37 8.78 6.91 23.88
CA LYS A 37 8.33 8.22 23.38
C LYS A 37 9.39 9.31 23.61
N GLU A 38 10.01 9.32 24.78
CA GLU A 38 11.08 10.26 25.12
C GLU A 38 12.35 10.04 24.28
N ASN A 39 12.71 8.78 24.03
CA ASN A 39 13.81 8.42 23.14
C ASN A 39 13.51 8.78 21.67
N TYR A 40 12.25 8.70 21.24
CA TYR A 40 11.83 9.11 19.90
C TYR A 40 11.92 10.65 19.74
N GLU A 41 11.45 11.41 20.71
CA GLU A 41 11.54 12.88 20.70
C GLU A 41 12.98 13.39 20.80
N GLN A 42 13.84 12.72 21.57
CA GLN A 42 15.27 13.04 21.62
C GLN A 42 15.98 12.71 20.30
N ALA A 43 15.67 11.57 19.68
CA ALA A 43 16.21 11.23 18.36
C ALA A 43 15.78 12.25 17.29
N PHE A 44 14.51 12.68 17.32
CA PHE A 44 13.98 13.69 16.42
C PHE A 44 14.65 15.06 16.62
N HIS A 45 14.93 15.47 17.88
CA HIS A 45 15.65 16.70 18.18
C HIS A 45 17.12 16.66 17.75
N ILE A 46 17.79 15.51 17.87
CA ILE A 46 19.18 15.32 17.43
C ILE A 46 19.26 15.40 15.91
N GLU A 47 18.36 14.76 15.17
CA GLU A 47 18.31 14.85 13.70
C GLU A 47 18.06 16.29 13.22
N LYS A 48 17.15 17.02 13.86
CA LYS A 48 16.87 18.41 13.51
C LYS A 48 18.08 19.34 13.76
N THR A 49 18.87 19.06 14.77
CA THR A 49 20.08 19.84 15.10
C THR A 49 21.22 19.54 14.12
N ILE A 50 21.37 18.31 13.65
CA ILE A 50 22.38 17.89 12.67
C ILE A 50 22.08 18.47 11.29
N VAL A 51 20.82 18.52 10.88
CA VAL A 51 20.39 19.07 9.58
C VAL A 51 20.65 20.58 9.47
N THR A 52 20.67 21.30 10.62
CA THR A 52 20.89 22.76 10.61
C THR A 52 22.39 23.14 10.56
N SER A 53 23.30 22.18 10.76
CA SER A 53 24.74 22.48 10.90
C SER A 53 25.65 22.05 9.74
N THR A 54 25.12 21.37 8.71
CA THR A 54 25.92 20.93 7.57
C THR A 54 25.29 21.29 6.24
N SER A 55 25.91 22.18 5.50
CA SER A 55 25.53 22.68 4.18
C SER A 55 25.77 21.68 3.02
N GLU A 56 25.97 20.40 3.28
CA GLU A 56 26.20 19.35 2.28
C GLU A 56 25.44 18.06 2.61
N VAL A 57 24.12 18.01 2.35
CA VAL A 57 23.41 16.70 2.31
C VAL A 57 22.36 16.67 1.20
N PRO A 58 22.75 16.41 -0.07
CA PRO A 58 21.78 16.14 -1.14
C PRO A 58 21.28 14.68 -1.19
N LYS A 59 21.92 13.73 -0.47
CA LYS A 59 21.65 12.28 -0.65
C LYS A 59 20.81 11.61 0.43
N LEU A 60 20.53 12.25 1.55
CA LEU A 60 19.74 11.66 2.64
C LEU A 60 18.22 11.91 2.54
N LYS A 61 17.81 12.96 1.84
CA LYS A 61 16.40 13.33 1.69
C LYS A 61 15.51 12.23 1.10
N PRO A 62 15.86 11.55 -0.01
CA PRO A 62 15.00 10.54 -0.60
C PRO A 62 14.76 9.35 0.33
N TYR A 63 15.78 8.90 1.05
CA TYR A 63 15.69 7.75 1.94
C TYR A 63 14.83 8.01 3.18
N ILE A 64 14.91 9.21 3.75
CA ILE A 64 14.11 9.59 4.93
C ILE A 64 12.64 9.74 4.54
N LEU A 65 12.35 10.38 3.40
CA LEU A 65 11.00 10.52 2.87
C LEU A 65 10.38 9.15 2.55
N GLU A 66 11.10 8.28 1.85
CA GLU A 66 10.66 6.92 1.54
C GLU A 66 10.26 6.15 2.81
N LYS A 67 11.01 6.33 3.91
CA LYS A 67 10.72 5.66 5.18
C LYS A 67 9.51 6.24 5.89
N GLU A 68 9.31 7.56 5.86
CA GLU A 68 8.14 8.22 6.46
C GLU A 68 6.86 7.86 5.71
N GLU A 69 6.86 7.92 4.38
CA GLU A 69 5.70 7.57 3.56
C GLU A 69 5.38 6.06 3.62
N ALA A 70 6.42 5.22 3.61
CA ALA A 70 6.25 3.79 3.83
C ALA A 70 5.67 3.49 5.21
N ALA A 71 5.95 4.30 6.23
CA ALA A 71 5.36 4.17 7.54
C ALA A 71 3.87 4.58 7.57
N PHE A 72 3.48 5.53 6.73
CA PHE A 72 2.06 5.95 6.58
C PHE A 72 1.21 4.85 5.95
N LEU A 73 1.69 4.21 4.88
CA LEU A 73 0.98 3.11 4.20
C LEU A 73 1.17 1.75 4.90
N GLY A 74 2.23 1.61 5.74
CA GLY A 74 2.73 0.33 6.23
C GLY A 74 3.78 -0.24 5.26
N ALA A 75 4.92 -0.70 5.82
CA ALA A 75 6.06 -1.13 5.02
C ALA A 75 5.72 -2.25 4.03
N ASP A 76 4.88 -3.20 4.44
CA ASP A 76 4.44 -4.32 3.60
C ASP A 76 3.55 -3.84 2.44
N GLU A 77 2.62 -2.94 2.70
CA GLU A 77 1.72 -2.36 1.70
C GLU A 77 2.48 -1.49 0.68
N TYR A 78 3.47 -0.72 1.15
CA TYR A 78 4.35 0.06 0.28
C TYR A 78 5.17 -0.85 -0.65
N GLU A 79 5.75 -1.94 -0.13
CA GLU A 79 6.48 -2.89 -0.98
C GLU A 79 5.57 -3.55 -2.00
N ILE A 80 4.35 -3.96 -1.61
CA ILE A 80 3.35 -4.53 -2.51
C ILE A 80 3.02 -3.54 -3.64
N LEU A 81 2.79 -2.27 -3.31
CA LEU A 81 2.51 -1.22 -4.29
C LEU A 81 3.67 -1.01 -5.26
N CYS A 82 4.89 -0.86 -4.76
CA CYS A 82 6.08 -0.73 -5.61
C CYS A 82 6.27 -1.94 -6.53
N ARG A 83 6.04 -3.14 -6.03
CA ARG A 83 6.24 -4.38 -6.79
C ARG A 83 5.23 -4.53 -7.92
N ILE A 84 3.96 -4.24 -7.66
CA ILE A 84 2.95 -4.32 -8.72
C ILE A 84 3.12 -3.21 -9.76
N VAL A 85 3.45 -1.99 -9.37
CA VAL A 85 3.77 -0.90 -10.30
C VAL A 85 4.97 -1.26 -11.18
N GLN A 86 6.02 -1.84 -10.61
CA GLN A 86 7.16 -2.33 -11.39
C GLN A 86 6.75 -3.43 -12.37
N ALA A 87 5.87 -4.33 -11.99
CA ALA A 87 5.44 -5.44 -12.83
C ALA A 87 4.51 -5.01 -13.98
N GLU A 88 3.68 -3.99 -13.77
CA GLU A 88 2.73 -3.46 -14.76
C GLU A 88 3.34 -2.38 -15.66
N ALA A 89 4.10 -1.47 -15.07
CA ALA A 89 4.60 -0.25 -15.72
C ALA A 89 6.13 -0.13 -15.70
N GLY A 90 6.86 -1.23 -15.55
CA GLY A 90 8.33 -1.21 -15.46
C GLY A 90 9.03 -0.56 -16.65
N GLY A 91 8.43 -0.59 -17.84
CA GLY A 91 8.92 0.04 -19.08
C GLY A 91 8.46 1.48 -19.29
N GLU A 92 7.55 2.00 -18.45
CA GLU A 92 7.07 3.38 -18.55
C GLU A 92 8.05 4.35 -17.86
N ASP A 93 7.89 5.64 -18.14
CA ASP A 93 8.59 6.71 -17.44
C ASP A 93 8.03 6.90 -15.99
N ALA A 94 8.57 7.86 -15.25
CA ALA A 94 8.15 8.12 -13.87
C ALA A 94 6.66 8.47 -13.77
N ALA A 95 6.16 9.33 -14.66
CA ALA A 95 4.75 9.74 -14.67
C ALA A 95 3.81 8.55 -14.98
N GLY A 96 4.15 7.68 -15.93
CA GLY A 96 3.35 6.50 -16.23
C GLY A 96 3.30 5.50 -15.05
N LYS A 97 4.40 5.34 -14.31
CA LYS A 97 4.45 4.53 -13.09
C LYS A 97 3.62 5.14 -11.96
N GLU A 98 3.70 6.45 -11.76
CA GLU A 98 2.91 7.22 -10.80
C GLU A 98 1.41 7.05 -11.06
N MET A 99 0.97 7.23 -12.30
CA MET A 99 -0.44 7.06 -12.69
C MET A 99 -0.96 5.63 -12.43
N VAL A 100 -0.14 4.61 -12.63
CA VAL A 100 -0.52 3.22 -12.30
C VAL A 100 -0.63 3.03 -10.78
N ALA A 101 0.26 3.63 -9.98
CA ALA A 101 0.15 3.62 -8.52
C ALA A 101 -1.14 4.30 -8.06
N GLU A 102 -1.48 5.45 -8.62
CA GLU A 102 -2.69 6.20 -8.29
C GLU A 102 -3.98 5.42 -8.58
N VAL A 103 -4.04 4.65 -9.68
CA VAL A 103 -5.21 3.78 -9.93
C VAL A 103 -5.40 2.79 -8.78
N ILE A 104 -4.34 2.25 -8.22
CA ILE A 104 -4.42 1.33 -7.08
C ILE A 104 -4.90 2.08 -5.82
N LEU A 105 -4.33 3.24 -5.53
CA LEU A 105 -4.73 4.09 -4.39
C LEU A 105 -6.17 4.59 -4.52
N ASN A 106 -6.60 4.95 -5.73
CA ASN A 106 -7.98 5.32 -6.03
C ASN A 106 -8.96 4.15 -5.80
N ARG A 107 -8.55 2.92 -6.14
CA ARG A 107 -9.33 1.72 -5.81
C ARG A 107 -9.45 1.52 -4.31
N VAL A 108 -8.36 1.63 -3.56
CA VAL A 108 -8.36 1.53 -2.07
C VAL A 108 -9.33 2.54 -1.46
N SER A 109 -9.39 3.76 -2.02
CA SER A 109 -10.29 4.82 -1.57
C SER A 109 -11.74 4.66 -2.05
N SER A 110 -12.02 3.72 -2.96
CA SER A 110 -13.34 3.52 -3.56
C SER A 110 -14.12 2.42 -2.87
N PRO A 111 -15.39 2.63 -2.49
CA PRO A 111 -16.21 1.60 -1.86
C PRO A 111 -16.52 0.39 -2.79
N LYS A 112 -16.10 0.44 -4.05
CA LYS A 112 -16.27 -0.64 -5.03
C LYS A 112 -15.15 -1.70 -4.98
N PHE A 113 -14.08 -1.42 -4.25
CA PHE A 113 -12.87 -2.25 -4.18
C PHE A 113 -12.50 -2.52 -2.72
N PRO A 114 -11.57 -3.47 -2.48
CA PRO A 114 -10.97 -3.65 -1.17
C PRO A 114 -10.31 -2.36 -0.66
N ASP A 115 -10.29 -2.17 0.66
CA ASP A 115 -9.80 -0.98 1.37
C ASP A 115 -8.31 -1.02 1.73
N THR A 116 -7.56 -1.98 1.18
CA THR A 116 -6.12 -2.12 1.37
C THR A 116 -5.41 -2.33 0.03
N VAL A 117 -4.15 -1.94 -0.07
CA VAL A 117 -3.33 -2.17 -1.27
C VAL A 117 -3.21 -3.67 -1.56
N ALA A 118 -2.93 -4.48 -0.54
CA ALA A 118 -2.86 -5.93 -0.69
C ALA A 118 -4.19 -6.50 -1.20
N GLY A 119 -5.32 -6.06 -0.63
CA GLY A 119 -6.65 -6.46 -1.07
C GLY A 119 -6.93 -6.14 -2.54
N VAL A 120 -6.55 -4.94 -2.99
CA VAL A 120 -6.69 -4.52 -4.40
C VAL A 120 -5.76 -5.29 -5.32
N VAL A 121 -4.49 -5.44 -4.95
CA VAL A 121 -3.46 -6.07 -5.81
C VAL A 121 -3.72 -7.56 -5.99
N PHE A 122 -4.09 -8.26 -4.91
CA PHE A 122 -4.35 -9.71 -4.95
C PHE A 122 -5.82 -10.05 -5.19
N GLN A 123 -6.65 -9.08 -5.55
CA GLN A 123 -8.06 -9.32 -5.86
C GLN A 123 -8.21 -10.31 -7.01
N GLU A 124 -9.02 -11.33 -6.77
CA GLU A 124 -9.36 -12.36 -7.74
C GLU A 124 -10.88 -12.35 -8.01
N SER A 125 -11.25 -12.57 -9.26
CA SER A 125 -12.64 -12.70 -9.66
C SER A 125 -12.75 -13.74 -10.77
N GLY A 126 -13.61 -14.75 -10.56
CA GLY A 126 -13.83 -15.81 -11.55
C GLY A 126 -12.57 -16.65 -11.87
N GLY A 127 -11.68 -16.83 -10.89
CA GLY A 127 -10.43 -17.58 -11.08
C GLY A 127 -9.31 -16.79 -11.78
N GLN A 128 -9.47 -15.47 -11.92
CA GLN A 128 -8.48 -14.60 -12.55
C GLN A 128 -8.14 -13.41 -11.65
N TYR A 129 -6.85 -13.12 -11.53
CA TYR A 129 -6.38 -11.91 -10.84
C TYR A 129 -6.68 -10.65 -11.64
N GLN A 130 -7.01 -9.58 -10.94
CA GLN A 130 -7.22 -8.26 -11.56
C GLN A 130 -5.93 -7.72 -12.20
N PHE A 131 -4.79 -8.03 -11.60
CA PHE A 131 -3.46 -7.71 -12.12
C PHE A 131 -2.80 -8.97 -12.67
N SER A 132 -2.61 -9.02 -13.97
CA SER A 132 -2.03 -10.18 -14.65
C SER A 132 -0.66 -10.61 -14.12
N PRO A 133 0.26 -9.70 -13.68
CA PRO A 133 1.53 -10.09 -13.10
C PRO A 133 1.44 -10.94 -11.83
N VAL A 134 0.34 -10.87 -11.10
CA VAL A 134 0.12 -11.73 -9.93
C VAL A 134 -0.12 -13.18 -10.38
N GLY A 135 -0.95 -13.36 -11.42
CA GLY A 135 -1.29 -14.67 -11.94
C GLY A 135 -0.18 -15.34 -12.76
N ASP A 136 0.61 -14.58 -13.49
CA ASP A 136 1.69 -15.10 -14.35
C ASP A 136 3.07 -15.16 -13.65
N GLY A 137 3.15 -14.74 -12.38
CA GLY A 137 4.35 -14.82 -11.54
C GLY A 137 5.34 -13.66 -11.71
N ARG A 138 5.11 -12.71 -12.62
CA ARG A 138 5.97 -11.52 -12.77
C ARG A 138 6.07 -10.71 -11.52
N TYR A 139 4.97 -10.57 -10.76
CA TYR A 139 4.94 -9.89 -9.47
C TYR A 139 6.04 -10.37 -8.51
N ASN A 140 6.29 -11.69 -8.44
CA ASN A 140 7.29 -12.26 -7.55
C ASN A 140 8.73 -12.17 -8.10
N SER A 141 8.89 -11.98 -9.41
CA SER A 141 10.18 -12.03 -10.08
C SER A 141 10.80 -10.67 -10.40
N VAL A 142 10.02 -9.58 -10.36
CA VAL A 142 10.53 -8.25 -10.68
C VAL A 142 11.44 -7.70 -9.59
N SER A 143 12.49 -6.99 -10.03
CA SER A 143 13.32 -6.16 -9.15
C SER A 143 12.80 -4.73 -9.18
N ILE A 144 12.42 -4.18 -8.03
CA ILE A 144 11.89 -2.82 -7.91
C ILE A 144 13.02 -1.82 -8.18
N SER A 145 12.83 -0.94 -9.16
CA SER A 145 13.80 0.11 -9.50
C SER A 145 13.66 1.34 -8.58
N GLY A 146 14.72 2.15 -8.47
CA GLY A 146 14.66 3.44 -7.78
C GLY A 146 13.61 4.36 -8.37
N GLN A 147 13.49 4.41 -9.70
CA GLN A 147 12.45 5.21 -10.38
C GLN A 147 11.02 4.77 -10.00
N THR A 148 10.78 3.48 -9.83
CA THR A 148 9.47 2.99 -9.39
C THR A 148 9.16 3.43 -7.95
N LYS A 149 10.14 3.39 -7.05
CA LYS A 149 9.96 3.87 -5.68
C LYS A 149 9.67 5.36 -5.63
N GLU A 150 10.40 6.16 -6.41
CA GLU A 150 10.17 7.60 -6.54
C GLU A 150 8.77 7.90 -7.08
N ALA A 151 8.31 7.18 -8.10
CA ALA A 151 6.98 7.35 -8.67
C ALA A 151 5.87 6.97 -7.68
N VAL A 152 6.03 5.91 -6.90
CA VAL A 152 5.09 5.51 -5.86
C VAL A 152 5.04 6.56 -4.74
N LEU A 153 6.19 7.13 -4.35
CA LEU A 153 6.22 8.22 -3.38
C LEU A 153 5.50 9.47 -3.90
N ALA A 154 5.70 9.84 -5.17
CA ALA A 154 4.97 10.93 -5.80
C ALA A 154 3.45 10.71 -5.75
N ALA A 155 2.98 9.52 -6.11
CA ALA A 155 1.56 9.17 -6.03
C ALA A 155 0.97 9.27 -4.61
N LEU A 156 1.79 9.06 -3.57
CA LEU A 156 1.36 9.19 -2.17
C LEU A 156 1.36 10.66 -1.68
N GLN A 157 2.16 11.54 -2.27
CA GLN A 157 2.41 12.92 -1.80
C GLN A 157 1.70 13.99 -2.62
N ASP A 158 1.72 13.86 -3.96
CA ASP A 158 1.44 14.97 -4.87
C ASP A 158 -0.04 15.05 -5.29
N GLY A 159 -0.85 14.07 -4.89
CA GLY A 159 -2.26 13.99 -5.25
C GLY A 159 -2.50 13.33 -6.61
N ASP A 160 -3.75 13.01 -6.90
CA ASP A 160 -4.15 12.20 -8.04
C ASP A 160 -4.09 12.98 -9.37
N VAL A 161 -3.12 12.67 -10.22
CA VAL A 161 -2.99 13.21 -11.58
C VAL A 161 -3.83 12.45 -12.62
N THR A 162 -4.49 11.35 -12.23
CA THR A 162 -5.33 10.53 -13.12
C THR A 162 -6.79 10.96 -13.15
N ASN A 163 -7.20 11.97 -12.35
CA ASN A 163 -8.59 12.41 -12.18
C ASN A 163 -9.54 11.33 -11.64
N GLY A 164 -9.07 10.50 -10.76
CA GLY A 164 -9.84 9.43 -10.11
C GLY A 164 -9.98 8.19 -10.98
N ALA A 165 -9.00 7.86 -11.80
CA ALA A 165 -9.03 6.65 -12.61
C ALA A 165 -9.07 5.40 -11.72
N LEU A 166 -9.92 4.47 -12.11
CA LEU A 166 -10.09 3.17 -11.44
C LEU A 166 -9.64 2.01 -12.33
N TYR A 167 -9.40 2.27 -13.61
CA TYR A 167 -9.01 1.27 -14.59
C TYR A 167 -7.95 1.82 -15.52
N PHE A 168 -7.07 0.95 -15.96
CA PHE A 168 -6.14 1.26 -17.06
C PHE A 168 -5.97 0.06 -17.99
N VAL A 169 -5.50 0.34 -19.19
CA VAL A 169 -5.21 -0.68 -20.18
C VAL A 169 -4.00 -0.27 -21.03
N ALA A 170 -3.11 -1.23 -21.27
CA ALA A 170 -2.02 -1.04 -22.21
C ALA A 170 -2.55 -1.05 -23.65
N ALA A 171 -2.64 0.12 -24.27
CA ALA A 171 -3.28 0.31 -25.58
C ALA A 171 -2.68 -0.57 -26.69
N GLY A 172 -1.35 -0.76 -26.69
CA GLY A 172 -0.65 -1.57 -27.68
C GLY A 172 -0.69 -3.08 -27.46
N LYS A 173 -1.15 -3.55 -26.27
CA LYS A 173 -1.17 -4.99 -25.89
C LYS A 173 -2.57 -5.53 -25.70
N THR A 174 -3.59 -4.73 -25.99
CA THR A 174 -4.99 -5.06 -25.73
C THR A 174 -5.67 -5.53 -27.00
N THR A 175 -6.48 -6.61 -26.90
CA THR A 175 -7.30 -7.07 -28.05
C THR A 175 -8.36 -6.03 -28.40
N PRO A 176 -8.82 -5.98 -29.67
CA PRO A 176 -9.89 -5.08 -30.09
C PRO A 176 -11.14 -5.18 -29.22
N GLU A 177 -11.58 -6.39 -28.89
CA GLU A 177 -12.78 -6.65 -28.08
C GLU A 177 -12.65 -6.08 -26.67
N LYS A 178 -11.48 -6.24 -26.05
CA LYS A 178 -11.22 -5.68 -24.71
C LYS A 178 -11.16 -4.16 -24.78
N ARG A 179 -10.57 -3.58 -25.83
CA ARG A 179 -10.56 -2.12 -26.04
C ARG A 179 -11.98 -1.58 -26.18
N ASP A 180 -12.78 -2.18 -27.04
CA ASP A 180 -14.20 -1.81 -27.26
C ASP A 180 -15.00 -1.88 -25.96
N TRP A 181 -14.72 -2.88 -25.11
CA TRP A 181 -15.34 -2.96 -23.79
C TRP A 181 -14.98 -1.74 -22.91
N PHE A 182 -13.71 -1.36 -22.85
CA PHE A 182 -13.28 -0.19 -22.09
C PHE A 182 -13.93 1.09 -22.62
N GLU A 183 -13.93 1.29 -23.93
CA GLU A 183 -14.48 2.51 -24.56
C GLU A 183 -16.01 2.62 -24.46
N ASN A 184 -16.71 1.49 -24.45
CA ASN A 184 -18.18 1.49 -24.38
C ASN A 184 -18.76 1.41 -22.95
N LYS A 185 -17.98 0.97 -21.96
CA LYS A 185 -18.46 0.74 -20.59
C LYS A 185 -17.88 1.69 -19.56
N LEU A 186 -16.77 2.33 -19.85
CA LEU A 186 -16.06 3.21 -18.94
C LEU A 186 -15.89 4.60 -19.54
N THR A 187 -15.69 5.60 -18.69
CA THR A 187 -15.38 6.95 -19.10
C THR A 187 -13.86 7.10 -19.27
N PHE A 188 -13.40 7.43 -20.46
CA PHE A 188 -12.01 7.78 -20.72
C PHE A 188 -11.67 9.06 -19.97
N LEU A 189 -10.52 9.10 -19.29
CA LEU A 189 -10.05 10.26 -18.54
C LEU A 189 -8.79 10.87 -19.15
N THR A 190 -7.75 10.06 -19.35
CA THR A 190 -6.45 10.51 -19.85
C THR A 190 -5.66 9.34 -20.43
N GLU A 191 -4.55 9.66 -21.09
CA GLU A 191 -3.57 8.69 -21.54
C GLU A 191 -2.14 9.17 -21.28
N HIS A 192 -1.23 8.23 -21.02
CA HIS A 192 0.18 8.50 -20.86
C HIS A 192 1.01 7.28 -21.31
N GLY A 193 2.06 7.52 -22.07
CA GLY A 193 2.91 6.46 -22.58
C GLY A 193 2.10 5.40 -23.33
N GLY A 194 2.21 4.16 -22.90
CA GLY A 194 1.46 3.03 -23.47
C GLY A 194 0.11 2.75 -22.81
N HIS A 195 -0.34 3.56 -21.83
CA HIS A 195 -1.53 3.31 -21.02
C HIS A 195 -2.65 4.34 -21.24
N ARG A 196 -3.90 3.85 -21.24
CA ARG A 196 -5.12 4.66 -21.22
C ARG A 196 -5.87 4.42 -19.92
N PHE A 197 -6.35 5.50 -19.29
CA PHE A 197 -6.94 5.52 -17.95
C PHE A 197 -8.43 5.86 -18.01
N TYR A 198 -9.24 5.16 -17.19
CA TYR A 198 -10.70 5.20 -17.23
C TYR A 198 -11.31 5.16 -15.83
N LYS A 199 -12.60 5.58 -15.78
CA LYS A 199 -13.44 5.50 -14.58
C LYS A 199 -14.79 4.88 -14.86
#